data_5a35cdf45b65ece93b896d8cc11d5a00
#
_entry.id   5a35cdf45b65ece93b896d8cc11d5a00
#
_cell.length_a   1.000
_cell.length_b   1.000
_cell.length_c   1.000
_cell.angle_alpha   90.00
_cell.angle_beta   90.00
_cell.angle_gamma   90.00
#
_symmetry.space_group_name_H-M   'P 1'
#
loop_
_entity.id
_entity.type
_entity.pdbx_description
1 polymer ?
#
loop_
_entity_poly.entity_id
_entity_poly.type
_entity_poly.pdbx_seq_one_letter_code
_entity_poly.pdbx_strand_id
1 'polypeptide(L)'
;MLQASEIEFLQANLDKFSEDELAEVLLSLEELEKREAAKKCHDDLIAFCQHMDPNYKVGKHHRRLANLLMAMERGDEDRIGVSVPPRHGKSQLVSIFFPAWYLGRNPDKKVLMVSHTADLAVDFGRKVRNIVGGDLYKAIFPAVTLSADSKSAGRWNTNAGGEYFACGVGAALAGRGAHFLIVDDPFSEQDVLNGNYEVFDKAYEWFAYGARTRLMPQGCVAIVHTRWHPNDLIGRLAKDMTRIEGTDQYNFFEFPAIFNENTDDEKALWPEFFDLEALHRTKASMPVFQWNAQYQQTPTAEEGALIRREWWQKWENDTPPACEYVIMTLDAAAETNNRADFTALLTWGVFSDDRLTDGANHIILLNAINIRVEFPELKELALEEWQEWQPDSFIVEKKSSGTPLFQELRRIGIPVQEFTPHRGTGDKIARINAVADIVRSGMVWYPEGRKWAEEVIEQVAAFPASDHDDMVDCVSMALTRFRNGGFIRLDSDEVDDPIYRRRRAAYY
;
A
#
# COMPACT_ATOMS: atom_id res chain seq x y z
N MET A 1 -17.36 -41.71 18.06
CA MET A 1 -18.82 -41.53 18.21
C MET A 1 -19.38 -42.80 18.83
N LEU A 2 -19.96 -42.67 20.01
CA LEU A 2 -20.94 -43.66 20.40
C LEU A 2 -21.93 -43.69 19.25
N GLN A 3 -22.18 -44.86 18.69
CA GLN A 3 -23.19 -44.99 17.63
C GLN A 3 -24.55 -44.63 18.23
N ALA A 4 -25.45 -44.09 17.42
CA ALA A 4 -26.81 -43.75 17.90
C ALA A 4 -27.45 -44.90 18.66
N SER A 5 -27.14 -46.15 18.27
CA SER A 5 -27.52 -47.39 18.97
C SER A 5 -26.95 -47.54 20.38
N GLU A 6 -25.76 -47.02 20.67
CA GLU A 6 -25.15 -47.06 22.00
C GLU A 6 -25.74 -45.99 22.93
N ILE A 7 -26.07 -44.83 22.38
CA ILE A 7 -26.78 -43.76 23.09
C ILE A 7 -28.20 -44.20 23.43
N GLU A 8 -28.93 -44.78 22.45
CA GLU A 8 -30.25 -45.36 22.68
C GLU A 8 -30.24 -46.51 23.73
N PHE A 9 -29.19 -47.36 23.69
CA PHE A 9 -28.99 -48.41 24.68
C PHE A 9 -28.76 -47.86 26.09
N LEU A 10 -27.93 -46.81 26.22
CA LEU A 10 -27.67 -46.14 27.52
C LEU A 10 -28.95 -45.46 28.02
N GLN A 11 -29.69 -44.75 27.16
CA GLN A 11 -30.97 -44.11 27.52
C GLN A 11 -32.04 -45.10 27.93
N ALA A 12 -32.12 -46.24 27.25
CA ALA A 12 -33.10 -47.29 27.55
C ALA A 12 -32.76 -48.12 28.81
N ASN A 13 -31.54 -48.01 29.35
CA ASN A 13 -31.08 -48.76 30.50
C ASN A 13 -30.61 -47.90 31.68
N LEU A 14 -30.89 -46.60 31.66
CA LEU A 14 -30.50 -45.67 32.76
C LEU A 14 -30.91 -46.17 34.15
N ASP A 15 -32.10 -46.74 34.26
CA ASP A 15 -32.65 -47.26 35.50
C ASP A 15 -31.96 -48.53 36.06
N LYS A 16 -31.03 -49.10 35.29
CA LYS A 16 -30.30 -50.34 35.65
C LYS A 16 -28.91 -50.06 36.19
N PHE A 17 -28.43 -48.84 36.10
CA PHE A 17 -27.12 -48.43 36.58
C PHE A 17 -27.24 -47.87 38.01
N SER A 18 -26.31 -48.19 38.87
CA SER A 18 -26.13 -47.55 40.16
C SER A 18 -25.68 -46.10 40.00
N GLU A 19 -25.84 -45.26 41.02
CA GLU A 19 -25.38 -43.85 40.98
C GLU A 19 -23.86 -43.75 40.68
N ASP A 20 -23.05 -44.65 41.18
CA ASP A 20 -21.61 -44.70 40.93
C ASP A 20 -21.28 -45.09 39.47
N GLU A 21 -21.98 -46.04 38.89
CA GLU A 21 -21.83 -46.43 37.49
C GLU A 21 -22.28 -45.29 36.53
N LEU A 22 -23.35 -44.60 36.86
CA LEU A 22 -23.80 -43.41 36.12
C LEU A 22 -22.77 -42.29 36.17
N ALA A 23 -22.16 -42.02 37.34
CA ALA A 23 -21.12 -41.03 37.48
C ALA A 23 -19.87 -41.40 36.63
N GLU A 24 -19.46 -42.68 36.58
CA GLU A 24 -18.35 -43.16 35.75
C GLU A 24 -18.65 -43.01 34.24
N VAL A 25 -19.85 -43.35 33.84
CA VAL A 25 -20.31 -43.15 32.43
C VAL A 25 -20.31 -41.69 32.05
N LEU A 26 -20.82 -40.78 32.92
CA LEU A 26 -20.83 -39.33 32.67
C LEU A 26 -19.41 -38.80 32.53
N LEU A 27 -18.49 -39.15 33.40
CA LEU A 27 -17.07 -38.78 33.31
C LEU A 27 -16.44 -39.27 32.01
N SER A 28 -16.75 -40.50 31.60
CA SER A 28 -16.25 -41.09 30.36
C SER A 28 -16.79 -40.33 29.11
N LEU A 29 -18.08 -39.95 29.13
CA LEU A 29 -18.69 -39.17 28.07
C LEU A 29 -18.09 -37.73 27.99
N GLU A 30 -17.91 -37.09 29.14
CA GLU A 30 -17.24 -35.77 29.17
C GLU A 30 -15.81 -35.83 28.64
N GLU A 31 -15.07 -36.91 28.95
CA GLU A 31 -13.72 -37.10 28.45
C GLU A 31 -13.71 -37.37 26.93
N LEU A 32 -14.68 -38.13 26.42
CA LEU A 32 -14.87 -38.36 24.98
C LEU A 32 -15.18 -37.08 24.26
N GLU A 33 -16.13 -36.27 24.77
CA GLU A 33 -16.48 -34.95 24.19
C GLU A 33 -15.25 -34.03 24.16
N LYS A 34 -14.46 -33.96 25.23
CA LYS A 34 -13.21 -33.19 25.28
C LYS A 34 -12.20 -33.68 24.23
N ARG A 35 -12.05 -35.00 24.06
CA ARG A 35 -11.15 -35.60 23.05
C ARG A 35 -11.63 -35.28 21.61
N GLU A 36 -12.94 -35.40 21.36
CA GLU A 36 -13.52 -35.08 20.05
C GLU A 36 -13.38 -33.58 19.72
N ALA A 37 -13.64 -32.71 20.69
CA ALA A 37 -13.43 -31.27 20.55
C ALA A 37 -11.94 -30.95 20.30
N ALA A 38 -11.02 -31.54 21.04
CA ALA A 38 -9.58 -31.39 20.83
C ALA A 38 -9.16 -31.87 19.44
N LYS A 39 -9.65 -33.03 18.98
CA LYS A 39 -9.39 -33.58 17.65
C LYS A 39 -9.91 -32.62 16.55
N LYS A 40 -11.12 -32.11 16.71
CA LYS A 40 -11.69 -31.12 15.77
C LYS A 40 -10.82 -29.85 15.68
N CYS A 41 -10.35 -29.33 16.82
CA CYS A 41 -9.45 -28.17 16.87
C CYS A 41 -8.06 -28.49 16.28
N HIS A 42 -7.57 -29.71 16.46
CA HIS A 42 -6.33 -30.17 15.85
C HIS A 42 -6.43 -30.18 14.31
N ASP A 43 -7.55 -30.59 13.74
CA ASP A 43 -7.72 -30.82 12.30
C ASP A 43 -8.33 -29.60 11.55
N ASP A 44 -9.00 -28.68 12.23
CA ASP A 44 -9.65 -27.49 11.64
C ASP A 44 -9.22 -26.20 12.34
N LEU A 45 -8.59 -25.31 11.56
CA LEU A 45 -8.07 -24.02 12.07
C LEU A 45 -9.17 -23.11 12.62
N ILE A 46 -10.37 -23.10 12.02
CA ILE A 46 -11.47 -22.28 12.52
C ILE A 46 -12.02 -22.82 13.84
N ALA A 47 -12.13 -24.12 13.97
CA ALA A 47 -12.50 -24.75 15.25
C ALA A 47 -11.47 -24.41 16.33
N PHE A 48 -10.19 -24.45 16.00
CA PHE A 48 -9.12 -23.99 16.88
C PHE A 48 -9.28 -22.52 17.31
N CYS A 49 -9.51 -21.60 16.35
CA CYS A 49 -9.74 -20.19 16.64
C CYS A 49 -10.89 -19.97 17.64
N GLN A 50 -12.04 -20.62 17.39
CA GLN A 50 -13.23 -20.51 18.23
C GLN A 50 -13.06 -21.16 19.60
N HIS A 51 -12.21 -22.17 19.71
CA HIS A 51 -11.88 -22.80 20.99
C HIS A 51 -10.94 -21.92 21.83
N MET A 52 -9.95 -21.26 21.18
CA MET A 52 -9.02 -20.33 21.84
C MET A 52 -9.70 -19.00 22.22
N ASP A 53 -10.65 -18.53 21.40
CA ASP A 53 -11.42 -17.32 21.64
C ASP A 53 -12.91 -17.57 21.32
N PRO A 54 -13.75 -17.87 22.33
CA PRO A 54 -15.18 -18.09 22.13
C PRO A 54 -15.92 -16.92 21.49
N ASN A 55 -15.36 -15.71 21.54
CA ASN A 55 -15.93 -14.51 20.91
C ASN A 55 -15.47 -14.30 19.46
N TYR A 56 -14.62 -15.19 18.92
CA TYR A 56 -14.12 -15.06 17.57
C TYR A 56 -15.23 -15.22 16.54
N LYS A 57 -15.54 -14.09 15.86
CA LYS A 57 -16.59 -14.03 14.83
C LYS A 57 -16.02 -14.48 13.48
N VAL A 58 -16.63 -15.51 12.91
CA VAL A 58 -16.16 -16.15 11.67
C VAL A 58 -17.01 -15.69 10.50
N GLY A 59 -16.43 -14.93 9.56
CA GLY A 59 -17.01 -14.65 8.26
C GLY A 59 -16.63 -15.72 7.21
N LYS A 60 -17.29 -15.70 6.06
CA LYS A 60 -17.01 -16.64 4.95
C LYS A 60 -15.56 -16.51 4.45
N HIS A 61 -15.02 -15.31 4.41
CA HIS A 61 -13.63 -15.04 4.02
C HIS A 61 -12.62 -15.64 5.01
N HIS A 62 -12.89 -15.61 6.32
CA HIS A 62 -12.04 -16.27 7.32
C HIS A 62 -11.96 -17.77 7.08
N ARG A 63 -13.09 -18.43 6.78
CA ARG A 63 -13.11 -19.88 6.48
C ARG A 63 -12.32 -20.19 5.21
N ARG A 64 -12.48 -19.34 4.15
CA ARG A 64 -11.70 -19.51 2.91
C ARG A 64 -10.22 -19.32 3.14
N LEU A 65 -9.83 -18.28 3.89
CA LEU A 65 -8.42 -18.03 4.24
C LEU A 65 -7.85 -19.14 5.12
N ALA A 66 -8.61 -19.64 6.11
CA ALA A 66 -8.19 -20.78 6.93
C ALA A 66 -7.96 -22.03 6.07
N ASN A 67 -8.84 -22.31 5.11
CA ASN A 67 -8.67 -23.45 4.19
C ASN A 67 -7.39 -23.33 3.35
N LEU A 68 -7.05 -22.13 2.89
CA LEU A 68 -5.78 -21.86 2.17
C LEU A 68 -4.57 -22.11 3.07
N LEU A 69 -4.58 -21.62 4.30
CA LEU A 69 -3.49 -21.81 5.27
C LEU A 69 -3.33 -23.30 5.65
N MET A 70 -4.44 -24.03 5.80
CA MET A 70 -4.42 -25.47 6.02
C MET A 70 -3.91 -26.24 4.79
N ALA A 71 -4.22 -25.80 3.57
CA ALA A 71 -3.67 -26.36 2.33
C ALA A 71 -2.15 -26.13 2.26
N MET A 72 -1.66 -24.97 2.65
CA MET A 72 -0.22 -24.68 2.76
C MET A 72 0.47 -25.56 3.80
N GLU A 73 -0.17 -25.80 4.95
CA GLU A 73 0.36 -26.68 5.99
C GLU A 73 0.52 -28.12 5.50
N ARG A 74 -0.41 -28.60 4.65
CA ARG A 74 -0.32 -29.93 4.03
C ARG A 74 0.64 -30.01 2.85
N GLY A 75 1.11 -28.87 2.31
CA GLY A 75 1.95 -28.80 1.12
C GLY A 75 1.17 -28.84 -0.21
N ASP A 76 -0.15 -28.66 -0.18
CA ASP A 76 -0.99 -28.54 -1.39
C ASP A 76 -0.81 -27.18 -2.08
N GLU A 77 -0.41 -26.16 -1.31
CA GLU A 77 -0.10 -24.80 -1.74
C GLU A 77 1.21 -24.33 -1.07
N ASP A 78 2.01 -23.52 -1.74
CA ASP A 78 3.29 -23.06 -1.18
C ASP A 78 3.47 -21.53 -1.17
N ARG A 79 2.75 -20.80 -2.05
CA ARG A 79 2.87 -19.36 -2.23
C ARG A 79 1.51 -18.71 -2.38
N ILE A 80 1.08 -17.92 -1.40
CA ILE A 80 -0.17 -17.15 -1.51
C ILE A 80 0.06 -15.67 -1.25
N GLY A 81 -0.67 -14.83 -2.00
CA GLY A 81 -0.86 -13.42 -1.72
C GLY A 81 -2.34 -13.14 -1.47
N VAL A 82 -2.67 -12.58 -0.32
CA VAL A 82 -4.07 -12.38 0.08
C VAL A 82 -4.30 -10.92 0.42
N SER A 83 -5.25 -10.30 -0.26
CA SER A 83 -5.68 -8.93 -0.01
C SER A 83 -7.01 -8.90 0.71
N VAL A 84 -7.06 -8.20 1.86
CA VAL A 84 -8.24 -8.12 2.72
C VAL A 84 -8.40 -6.69 3.25
N PRO A 85 -9.63 -6.16 3.34
CA PRO A 85 -9.87 -4.81 3.86
C PRO A 85 -9.41 -4.64 5.31
N PRO A 86 -9.17 -3.38 5.74
CA PRO A 86 -8.86 -3.08 7.14
C PRO A 86 -9.94 -3.61 8.09
N ARG A 87 -9.55 -4.07 9.28
CA ARG A 87 -10.48 -4.55 10.33
C ARG A 87 -11.32 -5.78 9.98
N HIS A 88 -11.04 -6.49 8.90
CA HIS A 88 -11.74 -7.73 8.53
C HIS A 88 -11.04 -9.01 9.06
N GLY A 89 -10.33 -8.93 10.17
CA GLY A 89 -9.84 -10.09 10.94
C GLY A 89 -8.61 -10.81 10.38
N LYS A 90 -7.98 -10.31 9.29
CA LYS A 90 -6.83 -10.96 8.64
C LYS A 90 -5.68 -11.31 9.60
N SER A 91 -5.19 -10.32 10.34
CA SER A 91 -4.01 -10.49 11.22
C SER A 91 -4.30 -11.41 12.42
N GLN A 92 -5.53 -11.40 12.95
CA GLN A 92 -5.90 -12.29 14.03
C GLN A 92 -5.84 -13.75 13.60
N LEU A 93 -6.34 -14.06 12.40
CA LEU A 93 -6.30 -15.41 11.85
C LEU A 93 -4.89 -15.81 11.44
N VAL A 94 -4.22 -14.99 10.60
CA VAL A 94 -2.95 -15.35 9.93
C VAL A 94 -1.75 -15.19 10.84
N SER A 95 -1.71 -14.15 11.67
CA SER A 95 -0.51 -13.76 12.42
C SER A 95 -0.55 -14.18 13.90
N ILE A 96 -1.73 -14.61 14.39
CA ILE A 96 -1.89 -15.04 15.78
C ILE A 96 -2.34 -16.51 15.86
N PHE A 97 -3.53 -16.88 15.36
CA PHE A 97 -4.05 -18.22 15.52
C PHE A 97 -3.32 -19.24 14.65
N PHE A 98 -3.09 -18.95 13.39
CA PHE A 98 -2.45 -19.89 12.49
C PHE A 98 -1.04 -20.29 12.93
N PRO A 99 -0.11 -19.39 13.32
CA PRO A 99 1.21 -19.80 13.79
C PRO A 99 1.17 -20.69 15.02
N ALA A 100 0.23 -20.44 15.95
CA ALA A 100 0.04 -21.31 17.12
C ALA A 100 -0.42 -22.71 16.70
N TRP A 101 -1.43 -22.78 15.84
CA TRP A 101 -1.97 -24.04 15.31
C TRP A 101 -0.94 -24.79 14.49
N TYR A 102 -0.22 -24.09 13.58
CA TYR A 102 0.84 -24.68 12.75
C TYR A 102 1.95 -25.33 13.58
N LEU A 103 2.45 -24.63 14.62
CA LEU A 103 3.47 -25.16 15.52
C LEU A 103 2.94 -26.28 16.43
N GLY A 104 1.65 -26.34 16.68
CA GLY A 104 1.02 -27.47 17.37
C GLY A 104 1.08 -28.74 16.55
N ARG A 105 0.83 -28.65 15.27
CA ARG A 105 0.87 -29.76 14.31
C ARG A 105 2.29 -30.10 13.86
N ASN A 106 3.18 -29.11 13.83
CA ASN A 106 4.54 -29.20 13.31
C ASN A 106 5.54 -28.61 14.32
N PRO A 107 5.74 -29.25 15.48
CA PRO A 107 6.45 -28.66 16.61
C PRO A 107 7.97 -28.50 16.41
N ASP A 108 8.55 -29.08 15.36
CA ASP A 108 9.96 -29.00 14.96
C ASP A 108 10.19 -27.90 13.89
N LYS A 109 9.13 -27.33 13.33
CA LYS A 109 9.22 -26.36 12.23
C LYS A 109 9.48 -24.94 12.73
N LYS A 110 9.91 -24.06 11.79
CA LYS A 110 10.26 -22.67 12.07
C LYS A 110 9.33 -21.74 11.35
N VAL A 111 8.75 -20.81 12.09
CA VAL A 111 7.88 -19.72 11.59
C VAL A 111 8.63 -18.41 11.67
N LEU A 112 8.71 -17.70 10.55
CA LEU A 112 9.18 -16.32 10.46
C LEU A 112 7.98 -15.41 10.24
N MET A 113 7.71 -14.52 11.19
CA MET A 113 6.63 -13.53 11.15
C MET A 113 7.20 -12.15 10.90
N VAL A 114 6.68 -11.46 9.89
CA VAL A 114 7.13 -10.15 9.44
C VAL A 114 5.96 -9.17 9.41
N SER A 115 6.18 -7.97 9.92
CA SER A 115 5.27 -6.83 9.76
C SER A 115 6.06 -5.54 9.51
N HIS A 116 5.39 -4.40 9.26
CA HIS A 116 6.07 -3.13 8.96
C HIS A 116 6.98 -2.66 10.10
N THR A 117 6.64 -2.93 11.37
CA THR A 117 7.52 -2.63 12.51
C THR A 117 7.86 -3.88 13.33
N ALA A 118 9.02 -3.83 13.99
CA ALA A 118 9.42 -4.88 14.93
C ALA A 118 8.45 -4.97 16.11
N ASP A 119 7.96 -3.86 16.63
CA ASP A 119 7.05 -3.81 17.79
C ASP A 119 5.73 -4.51 17.50
N LEU A 120 5.13 -4.29 16.33
CA LEU A 120 3.90 -4.98 15.93
C LEU A 120 4.13 -6.49 15.75
N ALA A 121 5.22 -6.88 15.08
CA ALA A 121 5.56 -8.28 14.91
C ALA A 121 5.83 -8.99 16.26
N VAL A 122 6.49 -8.33 17.20
CA VAL A 122 6.74 -8.82 18.56
C VAL A 122 5.44 -8.92 19.37
N ASP A 123 4.47 -8.00 19.17
CA ASP A 123 3.15 -8.11 19.82
C ASP A 123 2.40 -9.35 19.33
N PHE A 124 2.43 -9.64 18.04
CA PHE A 124 1.92 -10.91 17.51
C PHE A 124 2.63 -12.11 18.16
N GLY A 125 3.96 -12.09 18.20
CA GLY A 125 4.76 -13.16 18.81
C GLY A 125 4.42 -13.41 20.29
N ARG A 126 4.14 -12.34 21.05
CA ARG A 126 3.69 -12.45 22.45
C ARG A 126 2.33 -13.13 22.55
N LYS A 127 1.37 -12.78 21.69
CA LYS A 127 0.04 -13.38 21.64
C LYS A 127 0.12 -14.86 21.28
N VAL A 128 0.88 -15.21 20.22
CA VAL A 128 1.13 -16.61 19.82
C VAL A 128 1.75 -17.41 20.96
N ARG A 129 2.79 -16.89 21.59
CA ARG A 129 3.46 -17.53 22.72
C ARG A 129 2.50 -17.79 23.89
N ASN A 130 1.65 -16.82 24.20
CA ASN A 130 0.67 -16.95 25.28
C ASN A 130 -0.38 -18.04 24.97
N ILE A 131 -0.80 -18.17 23.71
CA ILE A 131 -1.67 -19.28 23.27
C ILE A 131 -0.96 -20.62 23.49
N VAL A 132 0.27 -20.77 22.97
CA VAL A 132 1.04 -22.03 23.08
C VAL A 132 1.34 -22.41 24.55
N GLY A 133 1.51 -21.42 25.41
CA GLY A 133 1.71 -21.65 26.85
C GLY A 133 0.44 -21.96 27.65
N GLY A 134 -0.75 -21.76 27.06
CA GLY A 134 -2.04 -21.90 27.74
C GLY A 134 -2.52 -23.35 27.90
N ASP A 135 -3.40 -23.57 28.88
CA ASP A 135 -3.91 -24.93 29.17
C ASP A 135 -4.90 -25.41 28.09
N LEU A 136 -5.68 -24.52 27.49
CA LEU A 136 -6.56 -24.84 26.35
C LEU A 136 -5.75 -25.40 25.17
N TYR A 137 -4.59 -24.80 24.90
CA TYR A 137 -3.71 -25.27 23.83
C TYR A 137 -3.11 -26.65 24.13
N LYS A 138 -2.67 -26.88 25.38
CA LYS A 138 -2.13 -28.17 25.82
C LYS A 138 -3.16 -29.30 25.73
N ALA A 139 -4.44 -29.00 25.91
CA ALA A 139 -5.51 -29.97 25.74
C ALA A 139 -5.62 -30.46 24.29
N ILE A 140 -5.25 -29.62 23.30
CA ILE A 140 -5.26 -30.00 21.88
C ILE A 140 -3.92 -30.60 21.45
N PHE A 141 -2.81 -29.99 21.89
CA PHE A 141 -1.43 -30.36 21.52
C PHE A 141 -0.60 -30.75 22.78
N PRO A 142 -0.91 -31.83 23.44
CA PRO A 142 -0.31 -32.19 24.74
C PRO A 142 1.21 -32.43 24.68
N ALA A 143 1.74 -32.78 23.52
CA ALA A 143 3.17 -32.99 23.30
C ALA A 143 3.97 -31.70 23.05
N VAL A 144 3.30 -30.56 22.85
CA VAL A 144 3.95 -29.30 22.48
C VAL A 144 3.94 -28.32 23.65
N THR A 145 5.13 -27.89 24.05
CA THR A 145 5.32 -26.93 25.13
C THR A 145 6.39 -25.90 24.73
N LEU A 146 6.41 -24.77 25.42
CA LEU A 146 7.50 -23.80 25.26
C LEU A 146 8.79 -24.34 25.88
N SER A 147 9.93 -24.12 25.23
CA SER A 147 11.23 -24.41 25.79
C SER A 147 11.50 -23.58 27.05
N ALA A 148 12.14 -24.14 28.07
CA ALA A 148 12.29 -23.53 29.39
C ALA A 148 13.08 -22.19 29.37
N ASP A 149 13.95 -22.02 28.39
CA ASP A 149 14.77 -20.81 28.16
C ASP A 149 14.12 -19.79 27.23
N SER A 150 12.95 -20.09 26.66
CA SER A 150 12.23 -19.28 25.67
C SER A 150 11.34 -18.22 26.32
N LYS A 151 11.94 -17.11 26.78
CA LYS A 151 11.22 -16.04 27.50
C LYS A 151 10.90 -14.81 26.66
N SER A 152 11.55 -14.61 25.51
CA SER A 152 11.35 -13.45 24.66
C SER A 152 9.98 -13.50 23.96
N ALA A 153 9.34 -12.34 23.80
CA ALA A 153 8.06 -12.23 23.08
C ALA A 153 8.23 -12.39 21.56
N GLY A 154 9.30 -11.84 21.00
CA GLY A 154 9.56 -11.87 19.56
C GLY A 154 10.35 -13.10 19.09
N ARG A 155 10.88 -13.91 20.04
CA ARG A 155 11.61 -15.15 19.70
C ARG A 155 11.49 -16.16 20.79
N TRP A 156 10.99 -17.33 20.43
CA TRP A 156 10.83 -18.45 21.35
C TRP A 156 10.87 -19.78 20.60
N ASN A 157 11.11 -20.85 21.33
CA ASN A 157 11.24 -22.19 20.80
C ASN A 157 10.22 -23.13 21.44
N THR A 158 9.85 -24.17 20.69
CA THR A 158 9.13 -25.34 21.24
C THR A 158 10.12 -26.34 21.88
N ASN A 159 9.61 -27.22 22.70
CA ASN A 159 10.37 -28.34 23.26
C ASN A 159 10.89 -29.36 22.22
N ALA A 160 10.32 -29.33 21.00
CA ALA A 160 10.72 -30.19 19.87
C ALA A 160 11.73 -29.51 18.92
N GLY A 161 12.23 -28.30 19.25
CA GLY A 161 13.22 -27.57 18.45
C GLY A 161 12.66 -26.66 17.37
N GLY A 162 11.33 -26.51 17.28
CA GLY A 162 10.71 -25.50 16.45
C GLY A 162 11.01 -24.08 16.96
N GLU A 163 10.93 -23.09 16.08
CA GLU A 163 11.22 -21.69 16.40
C GLU A 163 10.10 -20.80 15.87
N TYR A 164 9.68 -19.83 16.66
CA TYR A 164 8.95 -18.66 16.21
C TYR A 164 9.86 -17.43 16.31
N PHE A 165 9.98 -16.70 15.22
CA PHE A 165 10.76 -15.47 15.18
C PHE A 165 9.97 -14.36 14.50
N ALA A 166 9.83 -13.22 15.20
CA ALA A 166 9.14 -12.03 14.73
C ALA A 166 10.13 -10.90 14.45
N CYS A 167 9.94 -10.17 13.34
CA CYS A 167 10.75 -9.01 13.00
C CYS A 167 9.97 -7.99 12.14
N GLY A 168 10.49 -6.78 12.07
CA GLY A 168 10.01 -5.76 11.13
C GLY A 168 10.69 -5.90 9.77
N VAL A 169 10.07 -5.30 8.74
CA VAL A 169 10.70 -5.11 7.43
C VAL A 169 12.04 -4.38 7.61
N GLY A 170 13.07 -4.77 6.86
CA GLY A 170 14.43 -4.24 7.00
C GLY A 170 15.31 -4.93 8.04
N ALA A 171 14.76 -5.84 8.85
CA ALA A 171 15.55 -6.56 9.85
C ALA A 171 16.60 -7.50 9.23
N ALA A 172 17.74 -7.65 9.92
CA ALA A 172 18.77 -8.61 9.52
C ALA A 172 18.32 -10.05 9.82
N LEU A 173 18.27 -10.90 8.78
CA LEU A 173 17.83 -12.29 8.85
C LEU A 173 18.97 -13.31 8.70
N ALA A 174 20.22 -12.88 8.77
CA ALA A 174 21.38 -13.76 8.61
C ALA A 174 21.34 -14.93 9.63
N GLY A 175 21.62 -16.15 9.17
CA GLY A 175 21.64 -17.36 10.00
C GLY A 175 20.28 -17.90 10.41
N ARG A 176 19.16 -17.40 9.87
CA ARG A 176 17.81 -17.89 10.17
C ARG A 176 17.24 -18.66 9.00
N GLY A 177 16.53 -19.76 9.28
CA GLY A 177 15.76 -20.53 8.30
C GLY A 177 14.28 -20.49 8.67
N ALA A 178 13.38 -20.52 7.69
CA ALA A 178 11.94 -20.59 7.89
C ALA A 178 11.31 -21.70 7.06
N HIS A 179 10.44 -22.49 7.67
CA HIS A 179 9.57 -23.43 6.98
C HIS A 179 8.24 -22.75 6.59
N PHE A 180 7.85 -21.71 7.32
CA PHE A 180 6.71 -20.87 7.01
C PHE A 180 7.07 -19.40 7.23
N LEU A 181 6.99 -18.60 6.16
CA LEU A 181 7.16 -17.15 6.18
C LEU A 181 5.79 -16.50 6.09
N ILE A 182 5.45 -15.69 7.07
CA ILE A 182 4.25 -14.87 7.11
C ILE A 182 4.66 -13.41 6.99
N VAL A 183 4.10 -12.69 6.02
CA VAL A 183 4.26 -11.25 5.86
C VAL A 183 2.88 -10.60 6.01
N ASP A 184 2.67 -9.88 7.10
CA ASP A 184 1.40 -9.23 7.44
C ASP A 184 1.59 -7.72 7.51
N ASP A 185 0.86 -7.00 6.67
CA ASP A 185 0.90 -5.54 6.53
C ASP A 185 2.35 -4.99 6.56
N PRO A 186 3.16 -5.23 5.50
CA PRO A 186 4.59 -4.86 5.48
C PRO A 186 4.83 -3.36 5.34
N PHE A 187 3.79 -2.54 5.22
CA PHE A 187 3.85 -1.09 5.04
C PHE A 187 3.17 -0.37 6.19
N SER A 188 3.73 0.80 6.57
CA SER A 188 3.08 1.71 7.49
C SER A 188 2.00 2.51 6.75
N GLU A 189 0.78 2.51 7.28
CA GLU A 189 -0.30 3.37 6.79
C GLU A 189 0.14 4.84 6.74
N GLN A 190 0.84 5.29 7.76
CA GLN A 190 1.26 6.68 7.89
C GLN A 190 2.31 7.06 6.84
N ASP A 191 3.24 6.15 6.49
CA ASP A 191 4.21 6.40 5.43
C ASP A 191 3.51 6.58 4.08
N VAL A 192 2.54 5.71 3.77
CA VAL A 192 1.79 5.77 2.51
C VAL A 192 0.94 7.04 2.43
N LEU A 193 0.24 7.40 3.51
CA LEU A 193 -0.57 8.63 3.57
C LEU A 193 0.28 9.90 3.46
N ASN A 194 1.53 9.86 3.91
CA ASN A 194 2.49 10.96 3.75
C ASN A 194 3.19 10.98 2.38
N GLY A 195 2.79 10.11 1.43
CA GLY A 195 3.39 10.04 0.10
C GLY A 195 4.76 9.39 0.02
N ASN A 196 5.18 8.68 1.07
CA ASN A 196 6.44 7.94 1.08
C ASN A 196 6.29 6.59 0.36
N TYR A 197 6.25 6.62 -0.97
CA TYR A 197 6.08 5.40 -1.80
C TYR A 197 7.35 4.54 -1.89
N GLU A 198 8.53 5.06 -1.52
CA GLU A 198 9.76 4.27 -1.42
C GLU A 198 9.63 3.08 -0.45
N VAL A 199 8.65 3.10 0.45
CA VAL A 199 8.41 1.97 1.36
C VAL A 199 8.04 0.70 0.61
N PHE A 200 7.40 0.80 -0.56
CA PHE A 200 7.05 -0.35 -1.39
C PHE A 200 8.30 -1.00 -2.00
N ASP A 201 9.22 -0.19 -2.52
CA ASP A 201 10.49 -0.66 -3.06
C ASP A 201 11.36 -1.30 -1.99
N LYS A 202 11.53 -0.62 -0.85
CA LYS A 202 12.28 -1.14 0.29
C LYS A 202 11.72 -2.47 0.81
N ALA A 203 10.41 -2.58 0.91
CA ALA A 203 9.77 -3.82 1.36
C ALA A 203 9.93 -4.95 0.34
N TYR A 204 9.78 -4.66 -0.96
CA TYR A 204 9.99 -5.63 -2.02
C TYR A 204 11.45 -6.11 -2.09
N GLU A 205 12.43 -5.20 -2.10
CA GLU A 205 13.85 -5.54 -2.12
C GLU A 205 14.24 -6.38 -0.88
N TRP A 206 13.81 -5.96 0.29
CA TRP A 206 14.06 -6.70 1.53
C TRP A 206 13.39 -8.09 1.50
N PHE A 207 12.18 -8.20 0.95
CA PHE A 207 11.51 -9.47 0.78
C PHE A 207 12.27 -10.36 -0.21
N ALA A 208 12.59 -9.87 -1.40
CA ALA A 208 13.23 -10.64 -2.47
C ALA A 208 14.64 -11.11 -2.11
N TYR A 209 15.46 -10.22 -1.57
CA TYR A 209 16.87 -10.50 -1.27
C TYR A 209 17.12 -10.97 0.17
N GLY A 210 16.24 -10.65 1.09
CA GLY A 210 16.35 -10.97 2.51
C GLY A 210 15.47 -12.14 2.94
N ALA A 211 14.16 -11.91 3.05
CA ALA A 211 13.24 -12.85 3.67
C ALA A 211 13.05 -14.14 2.86
N ARG A 212 12.83 -14.02 1.54
CA ARG A 212 12.66 -15.17 0.64
C ARG A 212 13.87 -16.12 0.68
N THR A 213 15.08 -15.58 0.77
CA THR A 213 16.32 -16.40 0.81
C THR A 213 16.48 -17.19 2.12
N ARG A 214 15.61 -16.98 3.10
CA ARG A 214 15.59 -17.73 4.39
C ARG A 214 14.70 -18.97 4.35
N LEU A 215 13.97 -19.18 3.27
CA LEU A 215 13.09 -20.34 3.18
C LEU A 215 13.93 -21.64 3.16
N MET A 216 13.50 -22.57 3.97
CA MET A 216 13.97 -23.94 3.92
C MET A 216 13.39 -24.64 2.69
N PRO A 217 13.97 -25.76 2.22
CA PRO A 217 13.36 -26.56 1.16
C PRO A 217 11.88 -26.86 1.49
N GLN A 218 10.99 -26.69 0.53
CA GLN A 218 9.53 -26.82 0.69
C GLN A 218 8.91 -25.80 1.68
N GLY A 219 9.62 -24.73 1.99
CA GLY A 219 9.08 -23.66 2.84
C GLY A 219 8.00 -22.86 2.13
N CYS A 220 6.94 -22.50 2.87
CA CYS A 220 5.76 -21.78 2.39
C CYS A 220 5.86 -20.27 2.65
N VAL A 221 5.19 -19.46 1.82
CA VAL A 221 5.06 -18.01 2.00
C VAL A 221 3.60 -17.60 1.93
N ALA A 222 3.10 -16.98 2.99
CA ALA A 222 1.82 -16.29 3.02
C ALA A 222 2.04 -14.78 3.17
N ILE A 223 1.68 -14.02 2.16
CA ILE A 223 1.70 -12.55 2.17
C ILE A 223 0.25 -12.09 2.33
N VAL A 224 -0.04 -11.35 3.39
CA VAL A 224 -1.40 -10.89 3.68
C VAL A 224 -1.35 -9.41 4.03
N HIS A 225 -1.98 -8.58 3.23
CA HIS A 225 -2.06 -7.15 3.52
C HIS A 225 -3.27 -6.49 2.87
N THR A 226 -3.60 -5.31 3.33
CA THR A 226 -4.53 -4.40 2.64
C THR A 226 -3.80 -3.80 1.45
N ARG A 227 -4.45 -3.71 0.28
CA ARG A 227 -3.85 -3.06 -0.88
C ARG A 227 -3.80 -1.55 -0.68
N TRP A 228 -2.70 -0.96 -1.13
CA TRP A 228 -2.46 0.48 -1.05
C TRP A 228 -2.15 1.10 -2.40
N HIS A 229 -1.43 0.35 -3.24
CA HIS A 229 -0.83 0.87 -4.46
C HIS A 229 -0.60 -0.25 -5.48
N PRO A 230 -0.63 0.01 -6.82
CA PRO A 230 -0.32 -1.00 -7.83
C PRO A 230 1.08 -1.60 -7.71
N ASN A 231 2.02 -0.89 -7.08
CA ASN A 231 3.40 -1.34 -6.83
C ASN A 231 3.63 -1.80 -5.38
N ASP A 232 2.60 -2.03 -4.58
CA ASP A 232 2.77 -2.70 -3.30
C ASP A 232 3.31 -4.13 -3.46
N LEU A 233 3.66 -4.80 -2.37
CA LEU A 233 4.35 -6.09 -2.45
C LEU A 233 3.59 -7.12 -3.29
N ILE A 234 2.27 -7.27 -3.10
CA ILE A 234 1.43 -8.17 -3.92
C ILE A 234 1.43 -7.73 -5.38
N GLY A 235 1.27 -6.43 -5.65
CA GLY A 235 1.24 -5.90 -7.01
C GLY A 235 2.57 -6.08 -7.75
N ARG A 236 3.71 -5.91 -7.07
CA ARG A 236 5.04 -6.17 -7.65
C ARG A 236 5.25 -7.65 -7.95
N LEU A 237 4.94 -8.53 -7.02
CA LEU A 237 5.04 -9.98 -7.23
C LEU A 237 4.15 -10.45 -8.39
N ALA A 238 2.93 -9.93 -8.51
CA ALA A 238 2.04 -10.23 -9.64
C ALA A 238 2.64 -9.77 -10.99
N LYS A 239 3.27 -8.59 -11.03
CA LYS A 239 3.98 -8.10 -12.22
C LYS A 239 5.18 -8.97 -12.56
N ASP A 240 5.97 -9.38 -11.58
CA ASP A 240 7.15 -10.21 -11.79
C ASP A 240 6.80 -11.58 -12.36
N MET A 241 5.71 -12.21 -11.89
CA MET A 241 5.22 -13.47 -12.44
C MET A 241 4.92 -13.41 -13.96
N THR A 242 4.53 -12.23 -14.45
CA THR A 242 4.24 -12.04 -15.89
C THR A 242 5.46 -11.63 -16.71
N ARG A 243 6.49 -11.06 -16.06
CA ARG A 243 7.65 -10.46 -16.75
C ARG A 243 8.92 -11.28 -16.66
N ILE A 244 9.07 -12.09 -15.60
CA ILE A 244 10.31 -12.81 -15.29
C ILE A 244 10.04 -14.31 -15.35
N GLU A 245 10.60 -14.99 -16.33
CA GLU A 245 10.50 -16.44 -16.46
C GLU A 245 11.23 -17.14 -15.30
N GLY A 246 10.59 -18.14 -14.71
CA GLY A 246 11.16 -18.94 -13.62
C GLY A 246 11.08 -18.30 -12.23
N THR A 247 10.36 -17.17 -12.06
CA THR A 247 10.07 -16.61 -10.73
C THR A 247 9.08 -17.49 -9.96
N ASP A 248 9.03 -17.30 -8.62
CA ASP A 248 8.03 -17.96 -7.79
C ASP A 248 6.61 -17.67 -8.28
N GLN A 249 5.76 -18.68 -8.32
CA GLN A 249 4.38 -18.52 -8.72
C GLN A 249 3.51 -18.40 -7.47
N TYR A 250 2.75 -17.30 -7.37
CA TYR A 250 1.86 -17.00 -6.27
C TYR A 250 0.40 -17.16 -6.69
N ASN A 251 -0.41 -17.77 -5.84
CA ASN A 251 -1.86 -17.73 -5.98
C ASN A 251 -2.39 -16.49 -5.24
N PHE A 252 -2.98 -15.54 -5.98
CA PHE A 252 -3.53 -14.31 -5.40
C PHE A 252 -5.02 -14.44 -5.14
N PHE A 253 -5.43 -13.99 -3.95
CA PHE A 253 -6.82 -13.98 -3.49
C PHE A 253 -7.19 -12.58 -3.00
N GLU A 254 -8.20 -12.00 -3.62
CA GLU A 254 -8.69 -10.67 -3.30
C GLU A 254 -10.07 -10.76 -2.66
N PHE A 255 -10.24 -10.11 -1.52
CA PHE A 255 -11.49 -10.04 -0.79
C PHE A 255 -11.98 -8.58 -0.75
N PRO A 256 -12.85 -8.15 -1.68
CA PRO A 256 -13.43 -6.81 -1.64
C PRO A 256 -14.40 -6.69 -0.45
N ALA A 257 -14.48 -5.49 0.16
CA ALA A 257 -15.43 -5.23 1.26
C ALA A 257 -16.89 -5.33 0.79
N ILE A 258 -17.15 -4.92 -0.45
CA ILE A 258 -18.47 -5.02 -1.09
C ILE A 258 -18.31 -5.78 -2.40
N PHE A 259 -19.01 -6.91 -2.53
CA PHE A 259 -19.15 -7.62 -3.79
C PHE A 259 -20.24 -6.98 -4.64
N ASN A 260 -20.06 -6.96 -5.96
CA ASN A 260 -20.99 -6.39 -6.93
C ASN A 260 -21.34 -4.92 -6.63
N GLU A 261 -20.35 -4.15 -6.20
CA GLU A 261 -20.51 -2.74 -5.84
C GLU A 261 -21.18 -1.95 -6.98
N ASN A 262 -22.05 -1.01 -6.61
CA ASN A 262 -22.87 -0.19 -7.51
C ASN A 262 -23.90 -1.00 -8.35
N THR A 263 -24.32 -2.17 -7.90
CA THR A 263 -25.42 -2.95 -8.50
C THR A 263 -26.51 -3.24 -7.46
N ASP A 264 -27.67 -3.69 -7.92
CA ASP A 264 -28.80 -4.09 -7.02
C ASP A 264 -28.49 -5.34 -6.18
N ASP A 265 -27.40 -6.08 -6.46
CA ASP A 265 -26.99 -7.32 -5.76
C ASP A 265 -25.71 -7.11 -4.91
N GLU A 266 -25.55 -5.94 -4.34
CA GLU A 266 -24.42 -5.67 -3.44
C GLU A 266 -24.45 -6.57 -2.21
N LYS A 267 -23.26 -7.07 -1.81
CA LYS A 267 -23.09 -7.93 -0.63
C LYS A 267 -21.84 -7.55 0.15
N ALA A 268 -21.99 -7.27 1.43
CA ALA A 268 -20.85 -7.06 2.31
C ALA A 268 -20.05 -8.37 2.48
N LEU A 269 -18.72 -8.26 2.54
CA LEU A 269 -17.80 -9.37 2.80
C LEU A 269 -18.08 -10.03 4.16
N TRP A 270 -18.41 -9.22 5.16
CA TRP A 270 -18.65 -9.67 6.54
C TRP A 270 -19.86 -8.96 7.15
N PRO A 271 -21.07 -9.28 6.70
CA PRO A 271 -22.28 -8.55 7.08
C PRO A 271 -22.61 -8.60 8.58
N GLU A 272 -22.15 -9.64 9.31
CA GLU A 272 -22.33 -9.77 10.75
C GLU A 272 -21.47 -8.80 11.58
N PHE A 273 -20.48 -8.15 10.94
CA PHE A 273 -19.56 -7.22 11.60
C PHE A 273 -19.56 -5.83 10.93
N PHE A 274 -19.56 -5.79 9.60
CA PHE A 274 -19.72 -4.59 8.79
C PHE A 274 -20.85 -4.81 7.78
N ASP A 275 -22.00 -4.22 8.04
CA ASP A 275 -23.11 -4.21 7.09
C ASP A 275 -22.86 -3.21 5.94
N LEU A 276 -23.68 -3.28 4.90
CA LEU A 276 -23.55 -2.40 3.73
C LEU A 276 -23.69 -0.92 4.11
N GLU A 277 -24.58 -0.58 5.06
CA GLU A 277 -24.77 0.81 5.48
C GLU A 277 -23.49 1.38 6.13
N ALA A 278 -22.83 0.62 7.00
CA ALA A 278 -21.57 1.01 7.61
C ALA A 278 -20.46 1.15 6.55
N LEU A 279 -20.40 0.24 5.58
CA LEU A 279 -19.42 0.31 4.49
C LEU A 279 -19.66 1.51 3.57
N HIS A 280 -20.90 1.81 3.21
CA HIS A 280 -21.23 3.02 2.42
C HIS A 280 -20.91 4.32 3.17
N ARG A 281 -21.15 4.38 4.48
CA ARG A 281 -20.70 5.54 5.30
C ARG A 281 -19.18 5.71 5.29
N THR A 282 -18.46 4.59 5.37
CA THR A 282 -16.99 4.61 5.28
C THR A 282 -16.53 5.09 3.90
N LYS A 283 -17.15 4.57 2.81
CA LYS A 283 -16.87 5.00 1.44
C LYS A 283 -17.08 6.50 1.26
N ALA A 284 -18.18 7.04 1.77
CA ALA A 284 -18.50 8.46 1.66
C ALA A 284 -17.50 9.37 2.42
N SER A 285 -16.81 8.85 3.43
CA SER A 285 -15.87 9.61 4.28
C SER A 285 -14.44 9.63 3.78
N MET A 286 -14.12 8.94 2.69
CA MET A 286 -12.75 8.82 2.17
C MET A 286 -12.66 9.07 0.66
N PRO A 287 -11.48 9.45 0.14
CA PRO A 287 -11.25 9.56 -1.29
C PRO A 287 -11.53 8.25 -2.03
N VAL A 288 -12.08 8.34 -3.24
CA VAL A 288 -12.46 7.17 -4.05
C VAL A 288 -11.28 6.22 -4.29
N PHE A 289 -10.09 6.76 -4.59
CA PHE A 289 -8.89 5.94 -4.82
C PHE A 289 -8.48 5.13 -3.58
N GLN A 290 -8.63 5.70 -2.36
CA GLN A 290 -8.34 4.99 -1.12
C GLN A 290 -9.38 3.90 -0.86
N TRP A 291 -10.67 4.18 -1.11
CA TRP A 291 -11.71 3.17 -1.04
C TRP A 291 -11.42 1.99 -1.96
N ASN A 292 -11.14 2.26 -3.23
CA ASN A 292 -10.87 1.22 -4.22
C ASN A 292 -9.63 0.40 -3.85
N ALA A 293 -8.55 1.04 -3.42
CA ALA A 293 -7.35 0.35 -2.98
C ALA A 293 -7.60 -0.49 -1.72
N GLN A 294 -8.02 0.15 -0.62
CA GLN A 294 -8.02 -0.48 0.70
C GLN A 294 -9.24 -1.37 0.94
N TYR A 295 -10.41 -0.97 0.44
CA TYR A 295 -11.65 -1.71 0.67
C TYR A 295 -12.03 -2.62 -0.48
N GLN A 296 -11.81 -2.22 -1.73
CA GLN A 296 -12.09 -3.05 -2.88
C GLN A 296 -10.89 -3.87 -3.38
N GLN A 297 -9.70 -3.64 -2.82
CA GLN A 297 -8.45 -4.34 -3.14
C GLN A 297 -7.98 -4.11 -4.60
N THR A 298 -8.48 -3.09 -5.25
CA THR A 298 -8.19 -2.74 -6.65
C THR A 298 -7.51 -1.37 -6.73
N PRO A 299 -6.24 -1.25 -6.30
CA PRO A 299 -5.52 0.00 -6.46
C PRO A 299 -5.29 0.28 -7.95
N THR A 300 -5.79 1.41 -8.43
CA THR A 300 -5.60 1.84 -9.81
C THR A 300 -4.70 3.08 -9.83
N ALA A 301 -3.79 3.14 -10.79
CA ALA A 301 -2.94 4.30 -10.97
C ALA A 301 -3.75 5.52 -11.45
N GLU A 302 -4.79 5.29 -12.28
CA GLU A 302 -5.60 6.36 -12.85
C GLU A 302 -6.59 6.97 -11.85
N GLU A 303 -7.16 6.18 -10.95
CA GLU A 303 -8.08 6.68 -9.91
C GLU A 303 -7.36 7.38 -8.75
N GLY A 304 -6.05 7.15 -8.62
CA GLY A 304 -5.14 7.88 -7.71
C GLY A 304 -4.48 9.08 -8.36
N ALA A 305 -4.65 9.30 -9.66
CA ALA A 305 -4.06 10.42 -10.36
C ALA A 305 -4.58 11.75 -9.78
N LEU A 306 -3.66 12.58 -9.32
CA LEU A 306 -4.01 13.92 -8.83
C LEU A 306 -4.43 14.83 -9.99
N ILE A 307 -3.90 14.57 -11.18
CA ILE A 307 -4.26 15.24 -12.43
C ILE A 307 -4.57 14.15 -13.46
N ARG A 308 -5.81 14.14 -13.96
CA ARG A 308 -6.24 13.14 -14.92
C ARG A 308 -5.92 13.56 -16.35
N ARG A 309 -5.62 12.60 -17.23
CA ARG A 309 -5.36 12.81 -18.65
C ARG A 309 -6.51 13.60 -19.32
N GLU A 310 -7.75 13.26 -19.04
CA GLU A 310 -8.96 13.84 -19.64
C GLU A 310 -9.18 15.32 -19.31
N TRP A 311 -8.45 15.88 -18.35
CA TRP A 311 -8.52 17.31 -18.00
C TRP A 311 -7.67 18.20 -18.90
N TRP A 312 -6.68 17.61 -19.60
CA TRP A 312 -5.83 18.32 -20.52
C TRP A 312 -6.56 18.62 -21.82
N GLN A 313 -6.43 19.84 -22.33
CA GLN A 313 -7.05 20.29 -23.58
C GLN A 313 -6.12 20.06 -24.75
N LYS A 314 -6.66 19.61 -25.89
CA LYS A 314 -5.90 19.33 -27.08
C LYS A 314 -5.83 20.56 -27.96
N TRP A 315 -4.61 20.89 -28.42
CA TRP A 315 -4.37 21.89 -29.45
C TRP A 315 -4.16 21.19 -30.79
N GLU A 316 -5.16 21.30 -31.66
CA GLU A 316 -5.20 20.53 -32.93
C GLU A 316 -4.40 21.19 -34.07
N ASN A 317 -3.97 22.45 -33.90
CA ASN A 317 -3.22 23.17 -34.95
C ASN A 317 -1.74 22.77 -34.86
N ASP A 318 -1.08 22.69 -36.04
CA ASP A 318 0.35 22.39 -36.16
C ASP A 318 1.26 23.45 -35.53
N THR A 319 0.81 24.69 -35.48
CA THR A 319 1.52 25.84 -34.88
C THR A 319 0.91 26.18 -33.53
N PRO A 320 1.72 26.42 -32.49
CA PRO A 320 1.20 26.85 -31.20
C PRO A 320 0.51 28.23 -31.31
N PRO A 321 -0.37 28.59 -30.36
CA PRO A 321 -0.96 29.93 -30.31
C PRO A 321 0.12 31.00 -30.08
N ALA A 322 -0.19 32.25 -30.42
CA ALA A 322 0.67 33.37 -30.05
C ALA A 322 0.69 33.52 -28.53
N CYS A 323 1.86 33.33 -27.92
CA CYS A 323 2.01 33.38 -26.49
C CYS A 323 2.47 34.73 -26.03
N GLU A 324 1.81 35.29 -25.02
CA GLU A 324 2.13 36.59 -24.41
C GLU A 324 3.25 36.48 -23.37
N TYR A 325 3.47 35.30 -22.83
CA TYR A 325 4.46 35.01 -21.79
C TYR A 325 4.96 33.58 -21.90
N VAL A 326 6.26 33.36 -21.78
CA VAL A 326 6.90 32.04 -21.87
C VAL A 326 7.52 31.67 -20.52
N ILE A 327 7.17 30.49 -20.02
CA ILE A 327 7.69 29.93 -18.77
C ILE A 327 8.52 28.72 -19.11
N MET A 328 9.74 28.65 -18.61
CA MET A 328 10.61 27.47 -18.69
C MET A 328 10.88 26.95 -17.30
N THR A 329 10.80 25.62 -17.12
CA THR A 329 11.03 24.95 -15.83
C THR A 329 12.02 23.81 -15.99
N LEU A 330 12.92 23.68 -15.03
CA LEU A 330 13.96 22.66 -15.05
C LEU A 330 14.09 21.99 -13.68
N ASP A 331 13.99 20.67 -13.68
CA ASP A 331 14.37 19.78 -12.57
C ASP A 331 15.61 18.98 -12.97
N ALA A 332 16.72 19.22 -12.28
CA ALA A 332 18.01 18.63 -12.61
C ALA A 332 18.33 17.45 -11.70
N ALA A 333 18.75 16.33 -12.28
CA ALA A 333 19.18 15.13 -11.55
C ALA A 333 20.33 15.40 -10.57
N ALA A 334 20.32 14.73 -9.40
CA ALA A 334 21.19 15.06 -8.28
C ALA A 334 22.61 14.51 -8.38
N GLU A 335 22.90 13.39 -9.11
CA GLU A 335 24.21 12.73 -9.12
C GLU A 335 24.54 11.99 -10.42
N THR A 336 25.86 11.87 -10.70
CA THR A 336 26.46 11.23 -11.90
C THR A 336 26.74 9.72 -11.73
N ASN A 337 26.04 9.01 -10.86
CA ASN A 337 26.22 7.56 -10.69
C ASN A 337 25.37 6.76 -11.69
N ASN A 338 25.74 5.49 -11.95
CA ASN A 338 25.05 4.55 -12.87
C ASN A 338 23.53 4.35 -12.63
N ARG A 339 22.92 5.09 -11.69
CA ARG A 339 21.49 5.22 -11.37
C ARG A 339 21.02 6.68 -11.45
N ALA A 340 21.66 7.52 -12.27
CA ALA A 340 21.30 8.93 -12.38
C ALA A 340 19.82 9.06 -12.78
N ASP A 341 19.10 9.88 -12.03
CA ASP A 341 17.74 10.30 -12.32
C ASP A 341 17.69 11.09 -13.63
N PHE A 342 16.53 11.22 -14.24
CA PHE A 342 16.36 12.02 -15.43
C PHE A 342 16.41 13.51 -15.09
N THR A 343 16.86 14.30 -16.06
CA THR A 343 16.70 15.75 -16.05
C THR A 343 15.50 16.08 -16.93
N ALA A 344 14.55 16.82 -16.37
CA ALA A 344 13.38 17.30 -17.08
C ALA A 344 13.45 18.82 -17.32
N LEU A 345 13.24 19.26 -18.57
CA LEU A 345 13.12 20.64 -18.96
C LEU A 345 11.84 20.82 -19.77
N LEU A 346 10.92 21.66 -19.27
CA LEU A 346 9.63 21.91 -19.92
C LEU A 346 9.47 23.41 -20.23
N THR A 347 8.96 23.71 -21.43
CA THR A 347 8.66 25.07 -21.88
C THR A 347 7.17 25.24 -22.10
N TRP A 348 6.62 26.32 -21.59
CA TRP A 348 5.20 26.62 -21.56
C TRP A 348 4.93 28.03 -22.12
N GLY A 349 3.82 28.19 -22.83
CA GLY A 349 3.34 29.47 -23.30
C GLY A 349 2.03 29.86 -22.65
N VAL A 350 1.94 31.08 -22.16
CA VAL A 350 0.67 31.69 -21.71
C VAL A 350 0.05 32.40 -22.89
N PHE A 351 -1.21 32.16 -23.18
CA PHE A 351 -1.93 32.71 -24.31
C PHE A 351 -3.37 33.04 -23.94
N SER A 352 -3.94 33.98 -24.68
CA SER A 352 -5.39 34.25 -24.73
C SER A 352 -5.89 33.99 -26.15
N ASP A 353 -7.12 33.49 -26.30
CA ASP A 353 -7.73 33.23 -27.61
C ASP A 353 -9.19 33.67 -27.57
N ASP A 354 -9.52 34.64 -28.40
CA ASP A 354 -10.89 35.20 -28.53
C ASP A 354 -11.95 34.14 -28.91
N ARG A 355 -11.52 32.99 -29.40
CA ARG A 355 -12.41 31.86 -29.70
C ARG A 355 -12.83 31.08 -28.44
N LEU A 356 -12.08 31.23 -27.35
CA LEU A 356 -12.42 30.67 -26.06
C LEU A 356 -13.35 31.66 -25.34
N THR A 357 -14.53 31.21 -24.99
CA THR A 357 -15.65 32.08 -24.54
C THR A 357 -15.50 32.59 -23.11
N ASP A 358 -14.45 32.23 -22.41
CA ASP A 358 -14.20 32.58 -21.00
C ASP A 358 -13.38 33.87 -20.82
N GLY A 359 -12.72 34.36 -21.90
CA GLY A 359 -11.85 35.54 -21.84
C GLY A 359 -10.67 35.42 -20.86
N ALA A 360 -10.35 34.21 -20.45
CA ALA A 360 -9.28 33.90 -19.50
C ALA A 360 -7.96 33.62 -20.23
N ASN A 361 -6.84 33.72 -19.52
CA ASN A 361 -5.57 33.23 -20.00
C ASN A 361 -5.49 31.72 -19.84
N HIS A 362 -4.89 31.08 -20.83
CA HIS A 362 -4.60 29.64 -20.86
C HIS A 362 -3.10 29.41 -20.91
N ILE A 363 -2.68 28.17 -20.59
CA ILE A 363 -1.28 27.76 -20.69
C ILE A 363 -1.16 26.53 -21.58
N ILE A 364 -0.19 26.55 -22.51
CA ILE A 364 0.10 25.42 -23.42
C ILE A 364 1.52 24.92 -23.25
N LEU A 365 1.68 23.60 -23.27
CA LEU A 365 2.99 22.98 -23.32
C LEU A 365 3.59 23.14 -24.72
N LEU A 366 4.73 23.82 -24.82
CA LEU A 366 5.41 24.14 -26.10
C LEU A 366 6.52 23.14 -26.43
N ASN A 367 7.27 22.71 -25.41
CA ASN A 367 8.34 21.71 -25.55
C ASN A 367 8.55 20.95 -24.24
N ALA A 368 9.05 19.70 -24.34
CA ALA A 368 9.46 18.90 -23.19
C ALA A 368 10.65 18.03 -23.53
N ILE A 369 11.67 18.08 -22.70
CA ILE A 369 12.89 17.27 -22.79
C ILE A 369 13.03 16.50 -21.48
N ASN A 370 13.21 15.18 -21.57
CA ASN A 370 13.43 14.31 -20.44
C ASN A 370 14.57 13.34 -20.77
N ILE A 371 15.77 13.66 -20.32
CA ILE A 371 17.01 12.95 -20.71
C ILE A 371 17.95 12.75 -19.51
N ARG A 372 18.87 11.82 -19.68
CA ARG A 372 20.00 11.63 -18.75
C ARG A 372 21.22 12.28 -19.35
N VAL A 373 21.72 13.33 -18.69
CA VAL A 373 22.89 14.08 -19.16
C VAL A 373 23.79 14.43 -17.99
N GLU A 374 25.09 14.60 -18.27
CA GLU A 374 26.03 15.12 -17.29
C GLU A 374 25.95 16.66 -17.20
N PHE A 375 26.49 17.20 -16.12
CA PHE A 375 26.39 18.64 -15.82
C PHE A 375 26.86 19.57 -16.96
N PRO A 376 27.97 19.30 -17.69
CA PRO A 376 28.37 20.15 -18.80
C PRO A 376 27.34 20.19 -19.94
N GLU A 377 26.81 19.02 -20.31
CA GLU A 377 25.79 18.87 -21.34
C GLU A 377 24.45 19.49 -20.94
N LEU A 378 24.09 19.36 -19.64
CA LEU A 378 22.91 20.01 -19.08
C LEU A 378 22.98 21.53 -19.20
N LYS A 379 24.16 22.12 -18.97
CA LYS A 379 24.37 23.55 -19.10
C LYS A 379 24.22 24.01 -20.55
N GLU A 380 24.79 23.27 -21.51
CA GLU A 380 24.66 23.56 -22.94
C GLU A 380 23.19 23.46 -23.38
N LEU A 381 22.51 22.40 -23.00
CA LEU A 381 21.07 22.22 -23.25
C LEU A 381 20.23 23.37 -22.72
N ALA A 382 20.43 23.74 -21.44
CA ALA A 382 19.68 24.84 -20.84
C ALA A 382 19.93 26.19 -21.54
N LEU A 383 21.14 26.40 -22.09
CA LEU A 383 21.49 27.58 -22.84
C LEU A 383 20.83 27.58 -24.24
N GLU A 384 20.87 26.46 -24.94
CA GLU A 384 20.25 26.26 -26.25
C GLU A 384 18.74 26.51 -26.20
N GLU A 385 18.06 25.85 -25.26
CA GLU A 385 16.62 25.99 -25.05
C GLU A 385 16.25 27.43 -24.63
N TRP A 386 17.07 28.06 -23.78
CA TRP A 386 16.86 29.45 -23.42
C TRP A 386 17.00 30.42 -24.64
N GLN A 387 17.96 30.13 -25.53
CA GLN A 387 18.14 30.93 -26.76
C GLN A 387 17.00 30.75 -27.75
N GLU A 388 16.49 29.52 -27.86
CA GLU A 388 15.39 29.19 -28.78
C GLU A 388 14.08 29.81 -28.33
N TRP A 389 13.71 29.61 -27.06
CA TRP A 389 12.40 29.98 -26.53
C TRP A 389 12.34 31.41 -25.94
N GLN A 390 13.46 32.01 -25.61
CA GLN A 390 13.55 33.33 -24.98
C GLN A 390 12.55 33.51 -23.82
N PRO A 391 12.55 32.63 -22.77
CA PRO A 391 11.51 32.64 -21.76
C PRO A 391 11.55 33.90 -20.90
N ASP A 392 10.38 34.42 -20.56
CA ASP A 392 10.19 35.52 -19.62
C ASP A 392 10.46 35.13 -18.18
N SER A 393 10.29 33.83 -17.90
CA SER A 393 10.58 33.22 -16.59
C SER A 393 11.26 31.87 -16.78
N PHE A 394 12.48 31.74 -16.30
CA PHE A 394 13.18 30.45 -16.24
C PHE A 394 13.35 30.02 -14.78
N ILE A 395 12.72 28.91 -14.39
CA ILE A 395 12.63 28.43 -13.02
C ILE A 395 13.43 27.13 -12.89
N VAL A 396 14.33 27.07 -11.92
CA VAL A 396 15.17 25.90 -11.63
C VAL A 396 14.91 25.42 -10.20
N GLU A 397 14.62 24.13 -10.00
CA GLU A 397 14.42 23.58 -8.65
C GLU A 397 15.74 23.57 -7.86
N LYS A 398 15.66 23.99 -6.60
CA LYS A 398 16.80 23.99 -5.67
C LYS A 398 17.01 22.59 -5.09
N LYS A 399 17.62 21.71 -5.85
CA LYS A 399 18.20 20.44 -5.37
C LYS A 399 19.73 20.51 -5.50
N SER A 400 20.43 19.47 -5.02
CA SER A 400 21.88 19.42 -4.96
C SER A 400 22.60 19.78 -6.26
N SER A 401 22.07 19.41 -7.42
CA SER A 401 22.59 19.71 -8.76
C SER A 401 22.02 20.99 -9.40
N GLY A 402 20.81 21.38 -9.03
CA GLY A 402 20.19 22.61 -9.51
C GLY A 402 20.91 23.88 -9.00
N THR A 403 21.51 23.85 -7.81
CA THR A 403 22.22 25.00 -7.25
C THR A 403 23.47 25.40 -8.04
N PRO A 404 24.38 24.49 -8.44
CA PRO A 404 25.52 24.84 -9.30
C PRO A 404 25.07 25.33 -10.68
N LEU A 405 24.07 24.71 -11.29
CA LEU A 405 23.51 25.11 -12.59
C LEU A 405 22.93 26.52 -12.52
N PHE A 406 22.14 26.81 -11.51
CA PHE A 406 21.56 28.13 -11.25
C PHE A 406 22.65 29.23 -11.17
N GLN A 407 23.75 28.97 -10.47
CA GLN A 407 24.86 29.90 -10.36
C GLN A 407 25.56 30.13 -11.70
N GLU A 408 25.82 29.06 -12.47
CA GLU A 408 26.46 29.15 -13.78
C GLU A 408 25.58 29.88 -14.80
N LEU A 409 24.29 29.58 -14.87
CA LEU A 409 23.35 30.25 -15.77
C LEU A 409 23.29 31.77 -15.46
N ARG A 410 23.23 32.15 -14.19
CA ARG A 410 23.28 33.55 -13.78
C ARG A 410 24.60 34.21 -14.14
N ARG A 411 25.73 33.50 -14.01
CA ARG A 411 27.05 34.06 -14.37
C ARG A 411 27.17 34.39 -15.85
N ILE A 412 26.50 33.66 -16.73
CA ILE A 412 26.46 33.91 -18.17
C ILE A 412 25.34 34.89 -18.59
N GLY A 413 24.59 35.46 -17.61
CA GLY A 413 23.61 36.48 -17.84
C GLY A 413 22.18 36.02 -18.06
N ILE A 414 21.88 34.73 -17.83
CA ILE A 414 20.52 34.22 -17.95
C ILE A 414 19.73 34.53 -16.66
N PRO A 415 18.55 35.19 -16.75
CA PRO A 415 17.73 35.54 -15.60
C PRO A 415 16.93 34.33 -15.03
N VAL A 416 17.62 33.42 -14.34
CA VAL A 416 16.99 32.28 -13.71
C VAL A 416 16.45 32.62 -12.34
N GLN A 417 15.31 32.00 -11.99
CA GLN A 417 14.65 32.05 -10.70
C GLN A 417 14.81 30.71 -9.98
N GLU A 418 15.11 30.77 -8.69
CA GLU A 418 15.26 29.58 -7.85
C GLU A 418 13.90 29.18 -7.27
N PHE A 419 13.51 27.94 -7.47
CA PHE A 419 12.35 27.36 -6.80
C PHE A 419 12.83 26.53 -5.59
N THR A 420 12.40 26.94 -4.40
CA THR A 420 12.72 26.24 -3.16
C THR A 420 11.44 25.66 -2.57
N PRO A 421 11.29 24.33 -2.50
CA PRO A 421 10.17 23.72 -1.80
C PRO A 421 10.18 24.11 -0.31
N HIS A 422 9.15 24.76 0.20
CA HIS A 422 9.04 25.09 1.62
C HIS A 422 8.65 23.87 2.46
N ARG A 423 9.13 23.78 3.72
CA ARG A 423 8.85 22.66 4.64
C ARG A 423 7.36 22.42 4.95
N GLY A 424 6.48 23.35 4.64
CA GLY A 424 5.02 23.20 4.77
C GLY A 424 4.31 22.78 3.46
N THR A 425 5.00 22.90 2.31
CA THR A 425 4.56 22.42 0.98
C THR A 425 5.58 21.43 0.40
N GLY A 426 6.44 20.85 1.24
CA GLY A 426 7.57 20.00 0.85
C GLY A 426 7.17 18.63 0.30
N ASP A 427 5.90 18.28 0.42
CA ASP A 427 5.35 17.09 -0.19
C ASP A 427 4.97 17.40 -1.65
N LYS A 428 5.56 16.64 -2.59
CA LYS A 428 5.28 16.68 -4.02
C LYS A 428 3.76 16.55 -4.30
N ILE A 429 3.08 15.70 -3.55
CA ILE A 429 1.63 15.52 -3.63
C ILE A 429 0.89 16.82 -3.30
N ALA A 430 1.28 17.51 -2.24
CA ALA A 430 0.66 18.80 -1.87
C ALA A 430 0.87 19.87 -2.96
N ARG A 431 2.05 19.89 -3.61
CA ARG A 431 2.33 20.81 -4.72
C ARG A 431 1.45 20.54 -5.94
N ILE A 432 1.30 19.27 -6.31
CA ILE A 432 0.43 18.86 -7.43
C ILE A 432 -1.03 19.12 -7.09
N ASN A 433 -1.49 18.81 -5.88
CA ASN A 433 -2.86 19.13 -5.46
C ASN A 433 -3.16 20.63 -5.52
N ALA A 434 -2.19 21.49 -5.20
CA ALA A 434 -2.33 22.95 -5.26
C ALA A 434 -2.51 23.50 -6.68
N VAL A 435 -2.22 22.73 -7.73
CA VAL A 435 -2.34 23.14 -9.13
C VAL A 435 -3.30 22.27 -9.95
N ALA A 436 -3.81 21.18 -9.36
CA ALA A 436 -4.69 20.23 -10.06
C ALA A 436 -6.00 20.86 -10.54
N ASP A 437 -6.50 21.85 -9.82
CA ASP A 437 -7.71 22.60 -10.18
C ASP A 437 -7.52 23.43 -11.47
N ILE A 438 -6.31 23.93 -11.76
CA ILE A 438 -5.99 24.62 -13.02
C ILE A 438 -6.17 23.67 -14.21
N VAL A 439 -5.66 22.44 -14.09
CA VAL A 439 -5.80 21.45 -15.15
C VAL A 439 -7.27 21.01 -15.29
N ARG A 440 -7.94 20.77 -14.15
CA ARG A 440 -9.35 20.38 -14.12
C ARG A 440 -10.29 21.44 -14.71
N SER A 441 -9.94 22.70 -14.60
CA SER A 441 -10.73 23.79 -15.19
C SER A 441 -10.59 23.91 -16.71
N GLY A 442 -9.75 23.06 -17.38
CA GLY A 442 -9.56 23.07 -18.81
C GLY A 442 -8.63 24.18 -19.33
N MET A 443 -7.83 24.80 -18.44
CA MET A 443 -6.93 25.89 -18.82
C MET A 443 -5.56 25.42 -19.33
N VAL A 444 -5.26 24.13 -19.25
CA VAL A 444 -3.96 23.55 -19.62
C VAL A 444 -4.07 22.78 -20.92
N TRP A 445 -3.27 23.17 -21.91
CA TRP A 445 -3.29 22.66 -23.27
C TRP A 445 -2.01 21.96 -23.65
N TYR A 446 -2.08 21.07 -24.63
CA TYR A 446 -0.92 20.40 -25.22
C TYR A 446 -1.09 20.22 -26.73
N PRO A 447 -0.02 20.22 -27.52
CA PRO A 447 -0.10 19.99 -28.97
C PRO A 447 -0.43 18.53 -29.25
N GLU A 448 -1.54 18.27 -29.98
CA GLU A 448 -1.96 16.93 -30.34
C GLU A 448 -0.94 16.25 -31.29
N GLY A 449 -0.74 14.95 -31.10
CA GLY A 449 0.16 14.13 -31.94
C GLY A 449 1.65 14.33 -31.67
N ARG A 450 2.04 15.10 -30.68
CA ARG A 450 3.44 15.23 -30.24
C ARG A 450 3.75 14.21 -29.15
N LYS A 451 4.61 13.23 -29.47
CA LYS A 451 4.96 12.14 -28.56
C LYS A 451 5.51 12.64 -27.20
N TRP A 452 6.38 13.65 -27.24
CA TRP A 452 6.96 14.22 -26.03
C TRP A 452 5.90 14.90 -25.11
N ALA A 453 4.82 15.48 -25.68
CA ALA A 453 3.72 16.03 -24.91
C ALA A 453 2.88 14.92 -24.26
N GLU A 454 2.64 13.83 -24.98
CA GLU A 454 1.95 12.66 -24.44
C GLU A 454 2.75 12.03 -23.30
N GLU A 455 4.09 11.98 -23.38
CA GLU A 455 4.97 11.48 -22.32
C GLU A 455 4.83 12.30 -21.02
N VAL A 456 4.71 13.64 -21.11
CA VAL A 456 4.43 14.50 -19.94
C VAL A 456 3.09 14.16 -19.31
N ILE A 457 2.03 14.05 -20.13
CA ILE A 457 0.68 13.76 -19.66
C ILE A 457 0.63 12.39 -19.00
N GLU A 458 1.28 11.35 -19.59
CA GLU A 458 1.36 10.01 -19.03
C GLU A 458 2.05 10.01 -17.66
N GLN A 459 3.19 10.71 -17.53
CA GLN A 459 3.93 10.75 -16.28
C GLN A 459 3.12 11.49 -15.19
N VAL A 460 2.47 12.60 -15.54
CA VAL A 460 1.61 13.35 -14.61
C VAL A 460 0.36 12.56 -14.22
N ALA A 461 -0.28 11.86 -15.15
CA ALA A 461 -1.45 11.04 -14.88
C ALA A 461 -1.11 9.77 -14.09
N ALA A 462 0.11 9.25 -14.23
CA ALA A 462 0.59 8.12 -13.45
C ALA A 462 1.06 8.50 -12.03
N PHE A 463 1.29 9.80 -11.76
CA PHE A 463 1.71 10.27 -10.43
C PHE A 463 0.56 10.17 -9.41
N PRO A 464 0.79 9.68 -8.18
CA PRO A 464 2.07 9.38 -7.54
C PRO A 464 2.59 7.96 -7.75
N ALA A 465 2.00 7.19 -8.65
CA ALA A 465 2.28 5.76 -8.87
C ALA A 465 3.44 5.49 -9.85
N SER A 466 4.01 6.52 -10.51
CA SER A 466 5.06 6.37 -11.50
C SER A 466 6.44 6.13 -10.88
N ASP A 467 7.28 5.34 -11.57
CA ASP A 467 8.68 5.11 -11.20
C ASP A 467 9.57 6.35 -11.44
N HIS A 468 9.10 7.31 -12.26
CA HIS A 468 9.74 8.57 -12.58
C HIS A 468 8.74 9.71 -12.44
N ASP A 469 9.18 10.83 -11.86
CA ASP A 469 8.33 11.96 -11.55
C ASP A 469 8.99 13.35 -11.78
N ASP A 470 10.09 13.36 -12.56
CA ASP A 470 10.89 14.57 -12.81
C ASP A 470 10.08 15.61 -13.61
N MET A 471 9.30 15.19 -14.63
CA MET A 471 8.42 16.08 -15.38
C MET A 471 7.26 16.61 -14.54
N VAL A 472 6.83 15.86 -13.52
CA VAL A 472 5.76 16.27 -12.60
C VAL A 472 6.17 17.49 -11.78
N ASP A 473 7.43 17.56 -11.33
CA ASP A 473 7.97 18.74 -10.64
C ASP A 473 8.00 19.95 -11.56
N CYS A 474 8.43 19.80 -12.81
CA CYS A 474 8.42 20.86 -13.81
C CYS A 474 7.00 21.38 -14.09
N VAL A 475 6.00 20.51 -14.21
CA VAL A 475 4.59 20.88 -14.36
C VAL A 475 4.10 21.68 -13.15
N SER A 476 4.41 21.21 -11.93
CA SER A 476 4.00 21.90 -10.71
C SER A 476 4.59 23.30 -10.60
N MET A 477 5.86 23.49 -10.98
CA MET A 477 6.53 24.79 -11.00
C MET A 477 5.91 25.75 -12.01
N ALA A 478 5.63 25.27 -13.22
CA ALA A 478 5.02 26.09 -14.28
C ALA A 478 3.61 26.56 -13.91
N LEU A 479 2.76 25.64 -13.45
CA LEU A 479 1.38 25.95 -13.06
C LEU A 479 1.32 26.84 -11.81
N THR A 480 2.23 26.63 -10.86
CA THR A 480 2.39 27.53 -9.70
C THR A 480 2.78 28.94 -10.16
N ARG A 481 3.70 29.06 -11.12
CA ARG A 481 4.08 30.37 -11.69
C ARG A 481 2.93 31.02 -12.44
N PHE A 482 2.16 30.22 -13.19
CA PHE A 482 0.96 30.67 -13.91
C PHE A 482 -0.08 31.27 -12.95
N ARG A 483 -0.37 30.59 -11.84
CA ARG A 483 -1.27 31.09 -10.79
C ARG A 483 -0.71 32.32 -10.09
N ASN A 484 0.50 32.24 -9.54
CA ASN A 484 1.10 33.31 -8.73
C ASN A 484 1.54 34.51 -9.55
N GLY A 485 1.69 34.37 -10.88
CA GLY A 485 1.93 35.44 -11.83
C GLY A 485 0.74 36.33 -12.09
N GLY A 486 -0.43 35.95 -11.55
CA GLY A 486 -1.68 36.72 -11.77
C GLY A 486 -2.29 36.50 -13.15
N PHE A 487 -1.85 35.46 -13.89
CA PHE A 487 -2.41 35.18 -15.22
C PHE A 487 -3.80 34.56 -15.14
N ILE A 488 -4.11 33.84 -14.05
CA ILE A 488 -5.44 33.27 -13.80
C ILE A 488 -5.94 33.62 -12.40
N ARG A 489 -7.25 33.61 -12.25
CA ARG A 489 -7.96 33.62 -10.97
C ARG A 489 -9.10 32.61 -11.04
N LEU A 490 -9.06 31.60 -10.16
CA LEU A 490 -10.10 30.60 -10.08
C LEU A 490 -11.02 30.88 -8.90
N ASP A 491 -12.26 30.37 -8.95
CA ASP A 491 -13.22 30.49 -7.85
C ASP A 491 -12.68 29.90 -6.53
N SER A 492 -11.79 28.91 -6.62
CA SER A 492 -11.07 28.34 -5.48
C SER A 492 -10.14 29.34 -4.78
N ASP A 493 -9.68 30.38 -5.46
CA ASP A 493 -8.80 31.40 -4.91
C ASP A 493 -9.57 32.45 -4.06
N GLU A 494 -10.91 32.51 -4.18
CA GLU A 494 -11.74 33.46 -3.41
C GLU A 494 -11.99 33.00 -1.95
N VAL A 495 -11.72 31.76 -1.62
CA VAL A 495 -11.95 31.20 -0.28
C VAL A 495 -10.85 31.59 0.72
N ASP A 496 -9.68 32.00 0.23
CA ASP A 496 -8.50 32.33 1.04
C ASP A 496 -8.32 33.84 1.35
N ASP A 497 -9.23 34.70 0.95
CA ASP A 497 -9.18 36.12 1.39
C ASP A 497 -9.52 36.18 2.90
N PRO A 498 -8.55 36.49 3.80
CA PRO A 498 -8.84 36.58 5.21
C PRO A 498 -9.85 37.71 5.43
N ILE A 499 -11.05 37.37 5.90
CA ILE A 499 -12.04 38.34 6.34
C ILE A 499 -11.37 39.18 7.42
N TYR A 500 -10.88 40.36 7.06
CA TYR A 500 -10.39 41.37 7.98
C TYR A 500 -11.56 41.85 8.83
N ARG A 501 -11.85 41.11 9.92
CA ARG A 501 -12.68 41.64 11.01
C ARG A 501 -11.90 42.80 11.66
N ARG A 502 -12.23 44.05 11.29
CA ARG A 502 -11.82 45.22 12.08
C ARG A 502 -12.28 44.99 13.53
N ARG A 503 -11.31 44.67 14.40
CA ARG A 503 -11.54 44.79 15.84
C ARG A 503 -11.86 46.26 16.10
N ARG A 504 -13.10 46.58 16.47
CA ARG A 504 -13.42 47.87 17.11
C ARG A 504 -12.56 47.95 18.36
N ALA A 505 -11.68 48.93 18.39
CA ALA A 505 -11.00 49.29 19.62
C ALA A 505 -12.09 49.76 20.61
N ALA A 506 -12.28 48.97 21.71
CA ALA A 506 -13.03 49.47 22.85
C ALA A 506 -12.13 50.47 23.58
N TYR A 507 -12.48 51.71 23.50
CA TYR A 507 -11.99 52.69 24.48
C TYR A 507 -12.69 52.38 25.79
N TYR A 508 -11.94 51.93 26.80
CA TYR A 508 -11.96 52.42 28.17
C TYR A 508 -10.66 52.02 28.83
#